data_48b6c2caa2b645ecc0674dbf2cfeeba0
#
_entry.id   48b6c2caa2b645ecc0674dbf2cfeeba0
#
_cell.length_a   1.000
_cell.length_b   1.000
_cell.length_c   1.000
_cell.angle_alpha   90.00
_cell.angle_beta   90.00
_cell.angle_gamma   90.00
#
_symmetry.space_group_name_H-M   'P 1'
#
loop_
_entity.id
_entity.type
_entity.pdbx_description
1 polymer ?
#
loop_
_entity_poly.entity_id
_entity_poly.type
_entity_poly.pdbx_seq_one_letter_code
_entity_poly.pdbx_strand_id
1 'polypeptide(L)'
;PTFMGAHAIPPEYKNDPEGYVDLLCDVIIPNVSKQGIAVFNDVFCEQGYFNVEQSERILTKGLEFGLIPRIHADEFNNLGGSKMASRINCVSADHLMNINNDDIHHMVASNVKAVLLPGTTFFLGHSNYAPYSKLKESGIEIAIATDYNPGSCNIQSMVFIIALSSIYM
;
A
#
# COMPACT_ATOMS: atom_id res chain seq x y z
N PRO A 1 -6.35 -9.66 -9.74
CA PRO A 1 -7.08 -9.49 -8.46
C PRO A 1 -6.10 -9.45 -7.27
N THR A 2 -6.45 -8.66 -6.25
CA THR A 2 -5.63 -8.45 -5.05
C THR A 2 -6.38 -8.94 -3.83
N PHE A 3 -5.72 -9.72 -2.97
CA PHE A 3 -6.21 -10.02 -1.63
C PHE A 3 -5.87 -8.86 -0.70
N MET A 4 -6.87 -8.29 -0.04
CA MET A 4 -6.77 -7.10 0.80
C MET A 4 -7.26 -7.36 2.24
N GLY A 5 -7.05 -8.57 2.77
CA GLY A 5 -7.46 -8.94 4.14
C GLY A 5 -6.76 -8.14 5.24
N ALA A 6 -5.57 -7.62 4.95
CA ALA A 6 -4.77 -6.84 5.89
C ALA A 6 -4.93 -5.31 5.71
N HIS A 7 -6.17 -4.83 5.54
CA HIS A 7 -6.49 -3.39 5.44
C HIS A 7 -7.25 -2.84 6.65
N ALA A 8 -7.76 -3.72 7.51
CA ALA A 8 -8.38 -3.34 8.78
C ALA A 8 -8.29 -4.52 9.76
N ILE A 9 -8.22 -4.21 11.04
CA ILE A 9 -8.32 -5.22 12.10
C ILE A 9 -9.81 -5.37 12.43
N PRO A 10 -10.40 -6.58 12.29
CA PRO A 10 -11.80 -6.81 12.62
C PRO A 10 -12.10 -6.51 14.10
N PRO A 11 -13.33 -6.11 14.44
CA PRO A 11 -13.71 -5.78 15.81
C PRO A 11 -13.40 -6.87 16.83
N GLU A 12 -13.51 -8.14 16.42
CA GLU A 12 -13.24 -9.32 17.25
C GLU A 12 -11.75 -9.42 17.66
N TYR A 13 -10.86 -8.86 16.86
CA TYR A 13 -9.40 -8.84 17.08
C TYR A 13 -8.87 -7.49 17.57
N LYS A 14 -9.75 -6.52 17.89
CA LYS A 14 -9.34 -5.18 18.32
C LYS A 14 -8.35 -5.18 19.50
N ASN A 15 -8.51 -6.14 20.42
CA ASN A 15 -7.66 -6.31 21.59
C ASN A 15 -6.54 -7.35 21.39
N ASP A 16 -6.48 -7.98 20.23
CA ASP A 16 -5.49 -9.01 19.87
C ASP A 16 -5.11 -8.88 18.38
N PRO A 17 -4.46 -7.79 17.98
CA PRO A 17 -4.01 -7.61 16.59
C PRO A 17 -3.09 -8.72 16.09
N GLU A 18 -2.21 -9.24 16.97
CA GLU A 18 -1.30 -10.33 16.60
C GLU A 18 -2.06 -11.62 16.29
N GLY A 19 -3.10 -11.95 17.04
CA GLY A 19 -3.97 -13.07 16.73
C GLY A 19 -4.64 -12.95 15.36
N TYR A 20 -4.94 -11.73 14.90
CA TYR A 20 -5.42 -11.52 13.53
C TYR A 20 -4.32 -11.71 12.49
N VAL A 21 -3.10 -11.26 12.76
CA VAL A 21 -1.94 -11.51 11.89
C VAL A 21 -1.67 -13.02 11.78
N ASP A 22 -1.75 -13.76 12.89
CA ASP A 22 -1.63 -15.21 12.91
C ASP A 22 -2.72 -15.88 12.04
N LEU A 23 -3.98 -15.45 12.20
CA LEU A 23 -5.10 -15.94 11.38
C LEU A 23 -4.87 -15.67 9.88
N LEU A 24 -4.41 -14.46 9.53
CA LEU A 24 -4.09 -14.12 8.14
C LEU A 24 -3.00 -15.05 7.59
N CYS A 25 -1.92 -15.22 8.33
CA CYS A 25 -0.76 -16.00 7.88
C CYS A 25 -1.04 -17.51 7.83
N ASP A 26 -1.66 -18.07 8.86
CA ASP A 26 -1.75 -19.51 9.02
C ASP A 26 -2.99 -20.12 8.37
N VAL A 27 -4.04 -19.32 8.16
CA VAL A 27 -5.32 -19.82 7.66
C VAL A 27 -5.76 -19.12 6.38
N ILE A 28 -5.86 -17.77 6.41
CA ILE A 28 -6.54 -17.06 5.33
C ILE A 28 -5.69 -17.06 4.06
N ILE A 29 -4.42 -16.63 4.11
CA ILE A 29 -3.53 -16.58 2.95
C ILE A 29 -3.37 -17.94 2.26
N PRO A 30 -3.14 -19.06 2.99
CA PRO A 30 -3.12 -20.38 2.37
C PRO A 30 -4.42 -20.75 1.65
N ASN A 31 -5.57 -20.36 2.21
CA ASN A 31 -6.86 -20.64 1.58
C ASN A 31 -7.14 -19.72 0.36
N VAL A 32 -6.74 -18.46 0.42
CA VAL A 32 -6.81 -17.53 -0.72
C VAL A 32 -5.95 -18.03 -1.88
N SER A 33 -4.74 -18.48 -1.60
CA SER A 33 -3.86 -19.08 -2.61
C SER A 33 -4.51 -20.30 -3.28
N LYS A 34 -5.12 -21.20 -2.48
CA LYS A 34 -5.81 -22.39 -3.01
C LYS A 34 -6.99 -22.06 -3.93
N GLN A 35 -7.63 -20.90 -3.76
CA GLN A 35 -8.71 -20.46 -4.66
C GLN A 35 -8.20 -20.13 -6.08
N GLY A 36 -6.92 -19.76 -6.22
CA GLY A 36 -6.28 -19.44 -7.50
C GLY A 36 -6.82 -18.17 -8.17
N ILE A 37 -7.51 -17.29 -7.43
CA ILE A 37 -8.10 -16.04 -7.96
C ILE A 37 -7.18 -14.85 -7.72
N ALA A 38 -6.67 -14.67 -6.49
CA ALA A 38 -5.78 -13.58 -6.15
C ALA A 38 -4.40 -13.78 -6.77
N VAL A 39 -3.86 -12.70 -7.34
CA VAL A 39 -2.49 -12.62 -7.87
C VAL A 39 -1.60 -11.87 -6.88
N PHE A 40 -2.17 -10.86 -6.23
CA PHE A 40 -1.45 -9.98 -5.32
C PHE A 40 -1.96 -10.14 -3.88
N ASN A 41 -1.06 -9.88 -2.93
CA ASN A 41 -1.34 -9.69 -1.51
C ASN A 41 -0.97 -8.26 -1.12
N ASP A 42 -1.85 -7.54 -0.44
CA ASP A 42 -1.69 -6.12 -0.11
C ASP A 42 -1.95 -5.87 1.37
N VAL A 43 -1.16 -4.99 1.98
CA VAL A 43 -1.27 -4.61 3.39
C VAL A 43 -1.34 -3.10 3.52
N PHE A 44 -2.15 -2.60 4.44
CA PHE A 44 -2.15 -1.21 4.85
C PHE A 44 -1.20 -1.00 6.04
N CYS A 45 0.04 -0.61 5.73
CA CYS A 45 1.08 -0.32 6.72
C CYS A 45 0.96 1.12 7.21
N GLU A 46 0.19 1.33 8.27
CA GLU A 46 -0.11 2.65 8.79
C GLU A 46 -0.36 2.61 10.31
N GLN A 47 -0.15 3.75 10.98
CA GLN A 47 -0.43 3.89 12.41
C GLN A 47 -1.90 3.61 12.70
N GLY A 48 -2.15 2.69 13.63
CA GLY A 48 -3.52 2.26 14.00
C GLY A 48 -4.07 1.11 13.14
N TYR A 49 -3.30 0.64 12.16
CA TYR A 49 -3.61 -0.53 11.32
C TYR A 49 -2.53 -1.59 11.52
N PHE A 50 -1.66 -1.82 10.54
CA PHE A 50 -0.56 -2.78 10.67
C PHE A 50 0.77 -2.05 10.72
N ASN A 51 1.64 -2.44 11.68
CA ASN A 51 3.00 -1.92 11.75
C ASN A 51 3.90 -2.58 10.70
N VAL A 52 5.16 -2.15 10.63
CA VAL A 52 6.12 -2.64 9.63
C VAL A 52 6.39 -4.14 9.76
N GLU A 53 6.57 -4.62 10.99
CA GLU A 53 6.86 -6.04 11.29
C GLU A 53 5.69 -6.93 10.92
N GLN A 54 4.47 -6.54 11.26
CA GLN A 54 3.23 -7.24 10.91
C GLN A 54 3.04 -7.27 9.39
N SER A 55 3.25 -6.13 8.74
CA SER A 55 3.14 -6.00 7.28
C SER A 55 4.15 -6.89 6.56
N GLU A 56 5.40 -6.89 6.99
CA GLU A 56 6.45 -7.73 6.42
C GLU A 56 6.11 -9.23 6.57
N ARG A 57 5.63 -9.63 7.76
CA ARG A 57 5.22 -11.01 8.03
C ARG A 57 4.09 -11.47 7.11
N ILE A 58 3.04 -10.65 6.96
CA ILE A 58 1.88 -10.95 6.10
C ILE A 58 2.28 -11.05 4.63
N LEU A 59 3.08 -10.08 4.14
CA LEU A 59 3.50 -10.05 2.75
C LEU A 59 4.48 -11.18 2.42
N THR A 60 5.41 -11.49 3.32
CA THR A 60 6.32 -12.64 3.18
C THR A 60 5.55 -13.95 3.15
N LYS A 61 4.52 -14.07 4.00
CA LYS A 61 3.64 -15.24 3.96
C LYS A 61 2.92 -15.36 2.62
N GLY A 62 2.44 -14.25 2.06
CA GLY A 62 1.86 -14.24 0.72
C GLY A 62 2.82 -14.75 -0.35
N LEU A 63 4.09 -14.33 -0.29
CA LEU A 63 5.15 -14.80 -1.21
C LEU A 63 5.36 -16.32 -1.11
N GLU A 64 5.37 -16.90 0.09
CA GLU A 64 5.48 -18.36 0.29
C GLU A 64 4.36 -19.14 -0.43
N PHE A 65 3.18 -18.50 -0.58
CA PHE A 65 2.01 -19.06 -1.24
C PHE A 65 1.80 -18.56 -2.67
N GLY A 66 2.82 -17.92 -3.28
CA GLY A 66 2.81 -17.50 -4.68
C GLY A 66 2.04 -16.21 -4.97
N LEU A 67 1.69 -15.42 -3.94
CA LEU A 67 1.07 -14.10 -4.10
C LEU A 67 2.16 -13.02 -4.21
N ILE A 68 2.00 -12.10 -5.15
CA ILE A 68 2.93 -10.99 -5.37
C ILE A 68 2.64 -9.87 -4.35
N PRO A 69 3.62 -9.38 -3.58
CA PRO A 69 3.39 -8.40 -2.53
C PRO A 69 3.21 -6.99 -3.09
N ARG A 70 2.24 -6.27 -2.52
CA ARG A 70 1.99 -4.83 -2.67
C ARG A 70 1.80 -4.23 -1.29
N ILE A 71 1.86 -2.90 -1.19
CA ILE A 71 1.69 -2.22 0.09
C ILE A 71 1.06 -0.85 -0.08
N HIS A 72 0.12 -0.50 0.80
CA HIS A 72 -0.26 0.88 1.08
C HIS A 72 0.64 1.39 2.20
N ALA A 73 1.40 2.45 1.95
CA ALA A 73 2.43 2.94 2.86
C ALA A 73 2.59 4.45 2.80
N ASP A 74 3.05 5.02 3.90
CA ASP A 74 3.40 6.43 4.01
C ASP A 74 2.24 7.37 3.60
N GLU A 75 1.00 6.93 3.84
CA GLU A 75 -0.20 7.70 3.54
C GLU A 75 -0.35 8.87 4.53
N PHE A 76 -0.48 8.58 5.81
CA PHE A 76 -0.63 9.59 6.86
C PHE A 76 0.66 9.78 7.66
N ASN A 77 1.42 8.71 7.85
CA ASN A 77 2.69 8.71 8.60
C ASN A 77 3.75 7.89 7.86
N ASN A 78 5.00 8.33 7.93
CA ASN A 78 6.12 7.52 7.49
C ASN A 78 6.52 6.56 8.62
N LEU A 79 6.15 5.30 8.49
CA LEU A 79 6.55 4.22 9.40
C LEU A 79 7.75 3.43 8.87
N GLY A 80 8.22 3.71 7.65
CA GLY A 80 9.23 2.91 6.94
C GLY A 80 8.63 1.76 6.14
N GLY A 81 7.32 1.84 5.82
CA GLY A 81 6.61 0.83 5.03
C GLY A 81 7.17 0.68 3.62
N SER A 82 7.43 1.78 2.91
CA SER A 82 8.05 1.78 1.59
C SER A 82 9.49 1.25 1.58
N LYS A 83 10.25 1.52 2.64
CA LYS A 83 11.58 0.93 2.83
C LYS A 83 11.50 -0.59 3.06
N MET A 84 10.56 -1.05 3.86
CA MET A 84 10.31 -2.48 4.06
C MET A 84 9.88 -3.14 2.75
N ALA A 85 8.98 -2.51 1.98
CA ALA A 85 8.56 -2.97 0.66
C ALA A 85 9.75 -3.23 -0.28
N SER A 86 10.77 -2.38 -0.20
CA SER A 86 12.01 -2.54 -0.96
C SER A 86 12.80 -3.78 -0.57
N ARG A 87 12.86 -4.13 0.72
CA ARG A 87 13.56 -5.33 1.21
C ARG A 87 12.95 -6.63 0.71
N ILE A 88 11.63 -6.68 0.60
CA ILE A 88 10.91 -7.89 0.16
C ILE A 88 10.48 -7.84 -1.31
N ASN A 89 10.99 -6.84 -2.07
CA ASN A 89 10.70 -6.65 -3.49
C ASN A 89 9.20 -6.60 -3.81
N CYS A 90 8.44 -5.75 -3.09
CA CYS A 90 7.07 -5.45 -3.47
C CYS A 90 7.01 -4.93 -4.92
N VAL A 91 5.95 -5.27 -5.64
CA VAL A 91 5.78 -4.76 -7.01
C VAL A 91 5.42 -3.29 -7.01
N SER A 92 4.66 -2.82 -6.02
CA SER A 92 4.31 -1.41 -5.83
C SER A 92 4.21 -1.01 -4.36
N ALA A 93 4.38 0.28 -4.12
CA ALA A 93 3.98 0.96 -2.90
C ALA A 93 3.02 2.09 -3.28
N ASP A 94 1.87 2.13 -2.60
CA ASP A 94 0.75 2.96 -2.93
C ASP A 94 0.64 4.12 -1.91
N HIS A 95 0.12 5.30 -2.31
CA HIS A 95 0.00 6.58 -1.61
C HIS A 95 1.28 7.42 -1.56
N LEU A 96 2.21 7.14 -0.65
CA LEU A 96 3.55 7.75 -0.53
C LEU A 96 3.56 9.26 -0.23
N MET A 97 2.49 9.83 0.38
CA MET A 97 2.42 11.25 0.68
C MET A 97 3.51 11.70 1.66
N ASN A 98 3.94 10.81 2.56
CA ASN A 98 4.93 11.09 3.60
C ASN A 98 6.26 10.36 3.39
N ILE A 99 6.51 9.86 2.16
CA ILE A 99 7.78 9.19 1.83
C ILE A 99 8.96 10.15 1.98
N ASN A 100 10.08 9.68 2.52
CA ASN A 100 11.31 10.45 2.62
C ASN A 100 12.34 10.08 1.54
N ASN A 101 13.44 10.84 1.43
CA ASN A 101 14.44 10.61 0.38
C ASN A 101 15.18 9.27 0.53
N ASP A 102 15.40 8.79 1.74
CA ASP A 102 16.06 7.50 1.98
C ASP A 102 15.19 6.35 1.46
N ASP A 103 13.88 6.41 1.73
CA ASP A 103 12.92 5.41 1.25
C ASP A 103 12.82 5.43 -0.28
N ILE A 104 12.85 6.62 -0.91
CA ILE A 104 12.88 6.76 -2.37
C ILE A 104 14.11 6.05 -2.96
N HIS A 105 15.30 6.24 -2.38
CA HIS A 105 16.51 5.56 -2.82
C HIS A 105 16.39 4.03 -2.73
N HIS A 106 15.79 3.52 -1.66
CA HIS A 106 15.54 2.08 -1.50
C HIS A 106 14.56 1.56 -2.56
N MET A 107 13.47 2.28 -2.84
CA MET A 107 12.50 1.90 -3.87
C MET A 107 13.13 1.85 -5.26
N VAL A 108 13.98 2.83 -5.61
CA VAL A 108 14.73 2.83 -6.87
C VAL A 108 15.61 1.58 -6.97
N ALA A 109 16.42 1.31 -5.94
CA ALA A 109 17.36 0.20 -5.93
C ALA A 109 16.66 -1.18 -6.09
N SER A 110 15.43 -1.30 -5.61
CA SER A 110 14.65 -2.55 -5.65
C SER A 110 13.59 -2.57 -6.75
N ASN A 111 13.50 -1.52 -7.59
CA ASN A 111 12.53 -1.39 -8.68
C ASN A 111 11.07 -1.48 -8.22
N VAL A 112 10.76 -0.99 -7.01
CA VAL A 112 9.39 -0.86 -6.50
C VAL A 112 8.70 0.31 -7.19
N LYS A 113 7.51 0.10 -7.76
CA LYS A 113 6.75 1.13 -8.47
C LYS A 113 5.97 1.99 -7.48
N ALA A 114 5.79 3.26 -7.81
CA ALA A 114 4.92 4.16 -7.06
C ALA A 114 3.51 4.20 -7.67
N VAL A 115 2.47 3.99 -6.86
CA VAL A 115 1.09 4.22 -7.28
C VAL A 115 0.53 5.39 -6.48
N LEU A 116 0.33 6.53 -7.15
CA LEU A 116 -0.10 7.75 -6.49
C LEU A 116 -1.62 7.91 -6.58
N LEU A 117 -2.22 8.32 -5.47
CA LEU A 117 -3.66 8.29 -5.26
C LEU A 117 -4.20 9.68 -4.86
N PRO A 118 -4.06 10.70 -5.75
CA PRO A 118 -4.42 12.08 -5.42
C PRO A 118 -5.90 12.27 -5.12
N GLY A 119 -6.76 11.34 -5.56
CA GLY A 119 -8.18 11.33 -5.25
C GLY A 119 -8.47 11.24 -3.77
N THR A 120 -7.74 10.41 -3.04
CA THR A 120 -7.86 10.23 -1.59
C THR A 120 -7.45 11.50 -0.85
N THR A 121 -6.29 12.07 -1.20
CA THR A 121 -5.83 13.36 -0.63
C THR A 121 -6.88 14.45 -0.81
N PHE A 122 -7.44 14.57 -2.02
CA PHE A 122 -8.48 15.55 -2.33
C PHE A 122 -9.78 15.29 -1.55
N PHE A 123 -10.27 14.05 -1.54
CA PHE A 123 -11.53 13.67 -0.91
C PHE A 123 -11.51 13.89 0.61
N LEU A 124 -10.37 13.63 1.24
CA LEU A 124 -10.16 13.86 2.67
C LEU A 124 -9.89 15.34 3.03
N GLY A 125 -9.79 16.22 2.03
CA GLY A 125 -9.49 17.64 2.25
C GLY A 125 -8.06 17.92 2.70
N HIS A 126 -7.14 17.01 2.44
CA HIS A 126 -5.73 17.19 2.76
C HIS A 126 -5.02 18.00 1.66
N SER A 127 -3.94 18.68 2.03
CA SER A 127 -3.11 19.48 1.11
C SER A 127 -1.74 18.83 0.81
N ASN A 128 -1.39 17.75 1.52
CA ASN A 128 -0.13 17.05 1.33
C ASN A 128 -0.27 15.96 0.28
N TYR A 129 0.02 16.27 -0.98
CA TYR A 129 0.08 15.30 -2.07
C TYR A 129 1.41 14.58 -2.09
N ALA A 130 1.45 13.40 -2.69
CA ALA A 130 2.69 12.65 -2.87
C ALA A 130 3.74 13.50 -3.64
N PRO A 131 5.03 13.43 -3.28
CA PRO A 131 6.07 14.28 -3.85
C PRO A 131 6.47 13.82 -5.26
N TYR A 132 5.55 13.97 -6.22
CA TYR A 132 5.67 13.49 -7.60
C TYR A 132 7.00 13.91 -8.25
N SER A 133 7.39 15.19 -8.14
CA SER A 133 8.62 15.69 -8.77
C SER A 133 9.85 14.94 -8.28
N LYS A 134 9.96 14.69 -6.96
CA LYS A 134 11.07 13.91 -6.38
C LYS A 134 11.07 12.45 -6.86
N LEU A 135 9.90 11.82 -6.90
CA LEU A 135 9.75 10.45 -7.36
C LEU A 135 10.12 10.33 -8.83
N LYS A 136 9.65 11.25 -9.67
CA LYS A 136 9.98 11.30 -11.09
C LYS A 136 11.48 11.53 -11.34
N GLU A 137 12.08 12.49 -10.65
CA GLU A 137 13.51 12.81 -10.77
C GLU A 137 14.40 11.64 -10.33
N SER A 138 13.93 10.81 -9.39
CA SER A 138 14.64 9.61 -8.95
C SER A 138 14.59 8.45 -9.95
N GLY A 139 13.73 8.54 -10.98
CA GLY A 139 13.56 7.50 -12.00
C GLY A 139 12.59 6.37 -11.61
N ILE A 140 11.84 6.50 -10.52
CA ILE A 140 10.80 5.54 -10.17
C ILE A 140 9.70 5.55 -11.23
N GLU A 141 9.24 4.37 -11.63
CA GLU A 141 8.04 4.23 -12.46
C GLU A 141 6.81 4.59 -11.64
N ILE A 142 5.98 5.50 -12.17
CA ILE A 142 4.82 6.06 -11.48
C ILE A 142 3.55 5.70 -12.24
N ALA A 143 2.55 5.22 -11.49
CA ALA A 143 1.18 5.09 -11.94
C ALA A 143 0.26 5.96 -11.08
N ILE A 144 -0.93 6.26 -11.59
CA ILE A 144 -2.00 6.92 -10.83
C ILE A 144 -3.26 6.07 -10.85
N ALA A 145 -4.04 6.11 -9.79
CA ALA A 145 -5.30 5.38 -9.68
C ALA A 145 -6.34 6.18 -8.88
N THR A 146 -7.59 5.71 -8.90
CA THR A 146 -8.71 6.38 -8.21
C THR A 146 -8.69 6.18 -6.71
N ASP A 147 -8.18 5.04 -6.26
CA ASP A 147 -8.37 4.57 -4.89
C ASP A 147 -9.86 4.54 -4.47
N TYR A 148 -10.73 4.20 -5.41
CA TYR A 148 -12.16 4.16 -5.13
C TYR A 148 -12.48 3.15 -4.03
N ASN A 149 -12.93 3.65 -2.89
CA ASN A 149 -13.29 2.84 -1.73
C ASN A 149 -14.33 3.56 -0.85
N PRO A 150 -15.11 2.86 -0.02
CA PRO A 150 -16.17 3.47 0.78
C PRO A 150 -15.67 4.31 1.95
N GLY A 151 -14.39 4.20 2.34
CA GLY A 151 -13.83 4.86 3.52
C GLY A 151 -13.21 6.22 3.24
N SER A 152 -12.33 6.31 2.26
CA SER A 152 -11.46 7.47 2.06
C SER A 152 -11.54 8.11 0.69
N CYS A 153 -12.21 7.50 -0.31
CA CYS A 153 -12.32 8.09 -1.65
C CYS A 153 -13.51 7.55 -2.46
N ASN A 154 -14.53 8.36 -2.67
CA ASN A 154 -15.69 8.02 -3.52
C ASN A 154 -15.52 8.47 -4.99
N ILE A 155 -14.31 8.78 -5.44
CA ILE A 155 -14.02 9.26 -6.79
C ILE A 155 -13.74 8.08 -7.73
N GLN A 156 -14.61 7.86 -8.72
CA GLN A 156 -14.48 6.77 -9.71
C GLN A 156 -13.84 7.22 -11.03
N SER A 157 -13.76 8.54 -11.27
CA SER A 157 -13.38 9.09 -12.57
C SER A 157 -11.88 9.20 -12.73
N MET A 158 -11.26 8.37 -13.56
CA MET A 158 -9.85 8.51 -13.93
C MET A 158 -9.55 9.84 -14.64
N VAL A 159 -10.50 10.40 -15.39
CA VAL A 159 -10.34 11.73 -16.01
C VAL A 159 -10.16 12.80 -14.92
N PHE A 160 -10.93 12.72 -13.84
CA PHE A 160 -10.78 13.62 -12.71
C PHE A 160 -9.44 13.41 -11.98
N ILE A 161 -9.00 12.16 -11.81
CA ILE A 161 -7.68 11.86 -11.21
C ILE A 161 -6.54 12.44 -12.04
N ILE A 162 -6.60 12.32 -13.38
CA ILE A 162 -5.62 12.93 -14.29
C ILE A 162 -5.60 14.46 -14.13
N ALA A 163 -6.77 15.10 -14.05
CA ALA A 163 -6.86 16.54 -13.83
C ALA A 163 -6.26 16.95 -12.48
N LEU A 164 -6.60 16.25 -11.39
CA LEU A 164 -6.00 16.47 -10.07
C LEU A 164 -4.48 16.35 -10.10
N SER A 165 -3.96 15.28 -10.70
CA SER A 165 -2.52 15.05 -10.82
C SER A 165 -1.83 16.20 -11.56
N SER A 166 -2.45 16.71 -12.63
CA SER A 166 -1.89 17.83 -13.42
C SER A 166 -1.88 19.16 -12.68
N ILE A 167 -2.74 19.35 -11.67
CA ILE A 167 -2.86 20.60 -10.92
C ILE A 167 -1.98 20.57 -9.66
N TYR A 168 -1.91 19.45 -8.96
CA TYR A 168 -1.33 19.35 -7.61
C TYR A 168 -0.03 18.56 -7.54
N MET A 169 0.37 17.89 -8.62
CA MET A 169 1.53 17.00 -8.69
C MET A 169 2.42 17.37 -9.88
#